data_e632ff644c7f05b3312033d73a3341fe
#
_entry.id   e632ff644c7f05b3312033d73a3341fe
#
_cell.length_a   1.000
_cell.length_b   1.000
_cell.length_c   1.000
_cell.angle_alpha   90.00
_cell.angle_beta   90.00
_cell.angle_gamma   90.00
#
_symmetry.space_group_name_H-M   'P 1'
#
loop_
_entity.id
_entity.type
_entity.pdbx_description
1 polymer ?
#
loop_
_entity_poly.entity_id
_entity_poly.type
_entity_poly.pdbx_seq_one_letter_code
_entity_poly.pdbx_strand_id
1 'polypeptide(L)'
;MTEAGWWSELLVAALMLLAGFVAAIWLFRLFKRVLRRYKNPALRRVAGFVQYPLKVLVLLIALNFVRLRFQGVLMEGLDLGQLFYVLFLAVLSWLAIAVVKAVKEVILLSYDLGVADNLKARKIHTQLKVFERIVVFLILFFFVVTVLLSFESIRQIGVSLLAAAGIAGIIIGFAAQKSISMLLAGFQLAIT
;
A
#
# COMPACT_ATOMS: atom_id res chain seq x y z
N MET A 1 -26.75 -34.82 -7.75
CA MET A 1 -26.35 -33.50 -8.22
C MET A 1 -26.28 -33.57 -9.74
N THR A 2 -27.17 -32.87 -10.43
CA THR A 2 -27.37 -33.00 -11.88
C THR A 2 -26.21 -32.31 -12.61
N GLU A 3 -25.70 -32.93 -13.68
CA GLU A 3 -24.56 -32.43 -14.50
C GLU A 3 -24.78 -31.02 -15.04
N ALA A 4 -25.99 -30.52 -15.11
CA ALA A 4 -26.31 -29.15 -15.51
C ALA A 4 -25.90 -28.05 -14.51
N GLY A 5 -25.66 -28.39 -13.23
CA GLY A 5 -25.35 -27.41 -12.17
C GLY A 5 -23.92 -26.85 -12.23
N TRP A 6 -22.92 -27.65 -12.59
CA TRP A 6 -21.53 -27.23 -12.58
C TRP A 6 -21.16 -26.32 -13.75
N TRP A 7 -21.79 -26.48 -14.91
CA TRP A 7 -21.60 -25.58 -16.04
C TRP A 7 -22.12 -24.17 -15.76
N SER A 8 -23.26 -24.06 -15.07
CA SER A 8 -23.78 -22.74 -14.70
C SER A 8 -22.88 -22.03 -13.67
N GLU A 9 -22.27 -22.78 -12.76
CA GLU A 9 -21.34 -22.22 -11.78
C GLU A 9 -20.03 -21.79 -12.44
N LEU A 10 -19.48 -22.58 -13.38
CA LEU A 10 -18.32 -22.17 -14.18
C LEU A 10 -18.59 -20.94 -15.03
N LEU A 11 -19.78 -20.83 -15.62
CA LEU A 11 -20.19 -19.64 -16.38
C LEU A 11 -20.28 -18.40 -15.48
N VAL A 12 -20.84 -18.51 -14.29
CA VAL A 12 -20.91 -17.42 -13.30
C VAL A 12 -19.50 -16.98 -12.87
N ALA A 13 -18.58 -17.93 -12.63
CA ALA A 13 -17.19 -17.60 -12.29
C ALA A 13 -16.48 -16.90 -13.44
N ALA A 14 -16.62 -17.40 -14.65
CA ALA A 14 -16.03 -16.79 -15.83
C ALA A 14 -16.58 -15.36 -16.04
N LEU A 15 -17.89 -15.15 -15.87
CA LEU A 15 -18.52 -13.83 -15.95
C LEU A 15 -18.03 -12.88 -14.85
N MET A 16 -17.84 -13.36 -13.61
CA MET A 16 -17.29 -12.56 -12.50
C MET A 16 -15.84 -12.17 -12.75
N LEU A 17 -15.00 -13.10 -13.25
CA LEU A 17 -13.62 -12.80 -13.62
C LEU A 17 -13.57 -11.79 -14.78
N LEU A 18 -14.43 -11.94 -15.76
CA LEU A 18 -14.51 -11.04 -16.89
C LEU A 18 -15.02 -9.66 -16.50
N ALA A 19 -16.00 -9.57 -15.62
CA ALA A 19 -16.49 -8.31 -15.05
C ALA A 19 -15.42 -7.63 -14.19
N GLY A 20 -14.69 -8.37 -13.34
CA GLY A 20 -13.56 -7.85 -12.55
C GLY A 20 -12.42 -7.35 -13.44
N PHE A 21 -12.09 -8.07 -14.50
CA PHE A 21 -11.08 -7.69 -15.49
C PHE A 21 -11.48 -6.44 -16.28
N VAL A 22 -12.74 -6.38 -16.72
CA VAL A 22 -13.31 -5.20 -17.42
C VAL A 22 -13.34 -4.00 -16.48
N ALA A 23 -13.75 -4.18 -15.21
CA ALA A 23 -13.73 -3.12 -14.21
C ALA A 23 -12.31 -2.61 -13.95
N ALA A 24 -11.32 -3.50 -13.85
CA ALA A 24 -9.91 -3.14 -13.73
C ALA A 24 -9.40 -2.33 -14.91
N ILE A 25 -9.73 -2.76 -16.14
CA ILE A 25 -9.39 -2.02 -17.38
C ILE A 25 -10.07 -0.65 -17.40
N TRP A 26 -11.32 -0.57 -16.98
CA TRP A 26 -12.12 0.66 -17.01
C TRP A 26 -11.59 1.66 -15.98
N LEU A 27 -11.33 1.21 -14.75
CA LEU A 27 -10.68 2.00 -13.69
C LEU A 27 -9.32 2.52 -14.14
N PHE A 28 -8.55 1.67 -14.83
CA PHE A 28 -7.26 2.04 -15.37
C PHE A 28 -7.35 3.06 -16.52
N ARG A 29 -8.35 2.92 -17.41
CA ARG A 29 -8.61 3.89 -18.48
C ARG A 29 -9.04 5.25 -17.91
N LEU A 30 -9.88 5.24 -16.87
CA LEU A 30 -10.31 6.44 -16.15
C LEU A 30 -9.11 7.13 -15.48
N PHE A 31 -8.28 6.37 -14.79
CA PHE A 31 -7.06 6.86 -14.16
C PHE A 31 -6.07 7.46 -15.18
N LYS A 32 -5.84 6.75 -16.31
CA LYS A 32 -5.06 7.29 -17.43
C LYS A 32 -5.68 8.55 -18.05
N ARG A 33 -7.00 8.61 -18.14
CA ARG A 33 -7.71 9.77 -18.71
C ARG A 33 -7.55 10.99 -17.82
N VAL A 34 -7.70 10.82 -16.49
CA VAL A 34 -7.46 11.88 -15.49
C VAL A 34 -6.01 12.36 -15.56
N LEU A 35 -5.05 11.43 -15.64
CA LEU A 35 -3.62 11.76 -15.73
C LEU A 35 -3.21 12.42 -17.05
N ARG A 36 -3.85 12.07 -18.17
CA ARG A 36 -3.62 12.73 -19.47
C ARG A 36 -4.08 14.19 -19.48
N ARG A 37 -5.01 14.57 -18.58
CA ARG A 37 -5.49 15.94 -18.42
C ARG A 37 -4.41 16.86 -17.79
N TYR A 38 -3.45 16.26 -17.09
CA TYR A 38 -2.28 16.97 -16.56
C TYR A 38 -1.12 16.89 -17.54
N LYS A 39 -0.77 18.02 -18.17
CA LYS A 39 0.32 18.15 -19.16
C LYS A 39 1.73 17.91 -18.58
N ASN A 40 1.87 17.72 -17.28
CA ASN A 40 3.16 17.64 -16.60
C ASN A 40 3.75 16.22 -16.68
N PRO A 41 4.95 16.02 -17.31
CA PRO A 41 5.57 14.70 -17.49
C PRO A 41 5.89 13.99 -16.18
N ALA A 42 6.03 14.73 -15.12
CA ALA A 42 6.35 14.23 -13.80
C ALA A 42 5.14 13.57 -13.10
N LEU A 43 3.94 14.09 -13.28
CA LEU A 43 2.71 13.41 -12.82
C LEU A 43 2.54 12.06 -13.52
N ARG A 44 3.09 11.90 -14.71
CA ARG A 44 3.08 10.63 -15.46
C ARG A 44 3.99 9.58 -14.81
N ARG A 45 5.14 9.97 -14.22
CA ARG A 45 6.01 9.07 -13.44
C ARG A 45 5.35 8.65 -12.13
N VAL A 46 4.74 9.60 -11.42
CA VAL A 46 3.98 9.35 -10.18
C VAL A 46 2.88 8.30 -10.40
N ALA A 47 2.14 8.45 -11.49
CA ALA A 47 1.13 7.48 -11.88
C ALA A 47 1.70 6.08 -12.14
N GLY A 48 2.92 6.00 -12.71
CA GLY A 48 3.59 4.74 -12.95
C GLY A 48 3.80 3.90 -11.70
N PHE A 49 4.13 4.53 -10.56
CA PHE A 49 4.34 3.82 -9.29
C PHE A 49 3.08 3.14 -8.76
N VAL A 50 1.92 3.81 -8.87
CA VAL A 50 0.65 3.34 -8.28
C VAL A 50 -0.10 2.39 -9.20
N GLN A 51 0.11 2.46 -10.52
CA GLN A 51 -0.64 1.69 -11.51
C GLN A 51 -0.50 0.17 -11.35
N TYR A 52 0.72 -0.32 -11.11
CA TYR A 52 0.98 -1.76 -11.05
C TYR A 52 0.37 -2.39 -9.80
N PRO A 53 0.64 -1.89 -8.57
CA PRO A 53 0.03 -2.47 -7.37
C PRO A 53 -1.50 -2.35 -7.38
N LEU A 54 -2.07 -1.27 -7.94
CA LEU A 54 -3.51 -1.11 -8.04
C LEU A 54 -4.16 -2.17 -8.97
N LYS A 55 -3.51 -2.50 -10.11
CA LYS A 55 -4.00 -3.56 -11.00
C LYS A 55 -3.96 -4.93 -10.32
N VAL A 56 -2.85 -5.23 -9.63
CA VAL A 56 -2.70 -6.49 -8.91
C VAL A 56 -3.72 -6.59 -7.77
N LEU A 57 -4.00 -5.48 -7.08
CA LEU A 57 -5.02 -5.42 -6.03
C LEU A 57 -6.41 -5.77 -6.58
N VAL A 58 -6.82 -5.14 -7.70
CA VAL A 58 -8.12 -5.41 -8.32
C VAL A 58 -8.21 -6.86 -8.80
N LEU A 59 -7.13 -7.40 -9.39
CA LEU A 59 -7.07 -8.81 -9.80
C LEU A 59 -7.21 -9.75 -8.60
N LEU A 60 -6.51 -9.47 -7.49
CA LEU A 60 -6.61 -10.27 -6.26
C LEU A 60 -8.01 -10.23 -5.67
N ILE A 61 -8.66 -9.06 -5.65
CA ILE A 61 -10.06 -8.95 -5.19
C ILE A 61 -10.98 -9.80 -6.07
N ALA A 62 -10.84 -9.73 -7.39
CA ALA A 62 -11.64 -10.54 -8.32
C ALA A 62 -11.42 -12.05 -8.10
N LEU A 63 -10.15 -12.48 -7.95
CA LEU A 63 -9.81 -13.86 -7.64
C LEU A 63 -10.37 -14.32 -6.28
N ASN A 64 -10.34 -13.44 -5.27
CA ASN A 64 -10.91 -13.78 -3.96
C ASN A 64 -12.44 -13.96 -4.02
N PHE A 65 -13.14 -13.15 -4.80
CA PHE A 65 -14.59 -13.37 -5.04
C PHE A 65 -14.88 -14.73 -5.68
N VAL A 66 -14.09 -15.12 -6.69
CA VAL A 66 -14.21 -16.43 -7.32
C VAL A 66 -13.93 -17.55 -6.32
N ARG A 67 -12.85 -17.42 -5.54
CA ARG A 67 -12.51 -18.38 -4.48
C ARG A 67 -13.68 -18.57 -3.50
N LEU A 68 -14.25 -17.47 -3.00
CA LEU A 68 -15.37 -17.52 -2.04
C LEU A 68 -16.59 -18.22 -2.64
N ARG A 69 -16.85 -18.05 -3.95
CA ARG A 69 -18.00 -18.67 -4.62
C ARG A 69 -17.82 -20.18 -4.80
N PHE A 70 -16.57 -20.66 -4.99
CA PHE A 70 -16.23 -22.05 -5.27
C PHE A 70 -15.64 -22.82 -4.08
N GLN A 71 -15.67 -22.24 -2.88
CA GLN A 71 -15.06 -22.82 -1.67
C GLN A 71 -15.59 -24.23 -1.32
N GLY A 72 -16.83 -24.55 -1.68
CA GLY A 72 -17.46 -25.87 -1.44
C GLY A 72 -17.23 -26.91 -2.54
N VAL A 73 -16.71 -26.53 -3.72
CA VAL A 73 -16.66 -27.42 -4.90
C VAL A 73 -15.23 -27.85 -5.24
N LEU A 74 -14.24 -26.98 -5.06
CA LEU A 74 -12.90 -27.19 -5.60
C LEU A 74 -11.81 -27.39 -4.54
N MET A 75 -12.09 -27.21 -3.24
CA MET A 75 -11.02 -26.99 -2.25
C MET A 75 -11.24 -27.71 -0.91
N GLU A 76 -11.74 -28.93 -0.92
CA GLU A 76 -11.72 -29.79 0.28
C GLU A 76 -10.25 -30.12 0.60
N GLY A 77 -9.69 -29.45 1.63
CA GLY A 77 -8.36 -29.75 2.18
C GLY A 77 -7.27 -28.68 2.01
N LEU A 78 -7.46 -27.63 1.21
CA LEU A 78 -6.49 -26.53 1.08
C LEU A 78 -7.05 -25.22 1.63
N ASP A 79 -6.52 -24.76 2.77
CA ASP A 79 -6.87 -23.43 3.30
C ASP A 79 -6.16 -22.32 2.52
N LEU A 80 -6.67 -22.06 1.31
CA LEU A 80 -6.20 -20.96 0.47
C LEU A 80 -6.58 -19.59 1.04
N GLY A 81 -7.43 -19.54 2.08
CA GLY A 81 -7.84 -18.28 2.71
C GLY A 81 -6.65 -17.51 3.27
N GLN A 82 -5.77 -18.21 3.96
CA GLN A 82 -4.59 -17.64 4.58
C GLN A 82 -3.58 -17.16 3.54
N LEU A 83 -3.40 -17.91 2.45
CA LEU A 83 -2.54 -17.49 1.33
C LEU A 83 -3.08 -16.20 0.67
N PHE A 84 -4.38 -16.13 0.39
CA PHE A 84 -5.01 -14.93 -0.17
C PHE A 84 -4.89 -13.74 0.77
N TYR A 85 -5.02 -13.94 2.08
CA TYR A 85 -4.86 -12.89 3.08
C TYR A 85 -3.44 -12.32 3.05
N VAL A 86 -2.40 -13.18 3.04
CA VAL A 86 -1.00 -12.75 2.97
C VAL A 86 -0.70 -12.01 1.66
N LEU A 87 -1.20 -12.53 0.52
CA LEU A 87 -1.05 -11.87 -0.78
C LEU A 87 -1.74 -10.50 -0.81
N PHE A 88 -2.92 -10.39 -0.22
CA PHE A 88 -3.65 -9.13 -0.12
C PHE A 88 -2.87 -8.09 0.71
N LEU A 89 -2.35 -8.49 1.87
CA LEU A 89 -1.49 -7.64 2.70
C LEU A 89 -0.21 -7.22 1.97
N ALA A 90 0.42 -8.13 1.21
CA ALA A 90 1.61 -7.84 0.43
C ALA A 90 1.34 -6.77 -0.64
N VAL A 91 0.23 -6.91 -1.38
CA VAL A 91 -0.16 -5.93 -2.40
C VAL A 91 -0.57 -4.60 -1.78
N LEU A 92 -1.24 -4.61 -0.62
CA LEU A 92 -1.59 -3.40 0.11
C LEU A 92 -0.35 -2.65 0.58
N SER A 93 0.64 -3.37 1.12
CA SER A 93 1.94 -2.81 1.53
C SER A 93 2.72 -2.26 0.33
N TRP A 94 2.70 -2.96 -0.80
CA TRP A 94 3.28 -2.48 -2.05
C TRP A 94 2.61 -1.19 -2.54
N LEU A 95 1.28 -1.12 -2.49
CA LEU A 95 0.52 0.08 -2.83
C LEU A 95 0.88 1.25 -1.90
N ALA A 96 0.98 1.01 -0.59
CA ALA A 96 1.38 2.02 0.38
C ALA A 96 2.79 2.56 0.08
N ILE A 97 3.77 1.68 -0.21
CA ILE A 97 5.13 2.07 -0.61
C ILE A 97 5.10 2.87 -1.92
N ALA A 98 4.28 2.46 -2.89
CA ALA A 98 4.13 3.17 -4.16
C ALA A 98 3.58 4.60 -3.96
N VAL A 99 2.63 4.77 -3.04
CA VAL A 99 2.10 6.09 -2.67
C VAL A 99 3.17 6.96 -2.01
N VAL A 100 3.97 6.42 -1.09
CA VAL A 100 5.09 7.15 -0.46
C VAL A 100 6.09 7.64 -1.51
N LYS A 101 6.47 6.77 -2.46
CA LYS A 101 7.36 7.15 -3.58
C LYS A 101 6.74 8.21 -4.48
N ALA A 102 5.43 8.09 -4.75
CA ALA A 102 4.68 9.05 -5.54
C ALA A 102 4.65 10.43 -4.89
N VAL A 103 4.35 10.51 -3.59
CA VAL A 103 4.34 11.75 -2.81
C VAL A 103 5.72 12.41 -2.81
N LYS A 104 6.79 11.62 -2.57
CA LYS A 104 8.16 12.13 -2.64
C LYS A 104 8.46 12.76 -4.01
N GLU A 105 8.10 12.08 -5.11
CA GLU A 105 8.35 12.58 -6.45
C GLU A 105 7.59 13.89 -6.71
N VAL A 106 6.33 13.99 -6.26
CA VAL A 106 5.54 15.23 -6.36
C VAL A 106 6.22 16.38 -5.63
N ILE A 107 6.70 16.16 -4.41
CA ILE A 107 7.39 17.19 -3.63
C ILE A 107 8.67 17.62 -4.35
N LEU A 108 9.47 16.67 -4.86
CA LEU A 108 10.73 16.97 -5.57
C LEU A 108 10.53 17.76 -6.85
N LEU A 109 9.36 17.69 -7.49
CA LEU A 109 9.05 18.51 -8.67
C LEU A 109 9.00 20.02 -8.39
N SER A 110 8.71 20.38 -7.15
CA SER A 110 8.64 21.77 -6.71
C SER A 110 10.04 22.36 -6.43
N TYR A 111 11.09 21.53 -6.47
CA TYR A 111 12.46 21.93 -6.16
C TYR A 111 13.39 21.60 -7.34
N ASP A 112 13.79 22.62 -8.10
CA ASP A 112 14.68 22.47 -9.25
C ASP A 112 16.13 22.26 -8.77
N LEU A 113 16.72 21.11 -9.16
CA LEU A 113 18.10 20.74 -8.85
C LEU A 113 19.11 21.36 -9.85
N GLY A 114 18.63 21.99 -10.93
CA GLY A 114 19.44 22.50 -12.03
C GLY A 114 20.07 23.89 -11.78
N VAL A 115 19.70 24.58 -10.70
CA VAL A 115 20.20 25.93 -10.40
C VAL A 115 21.54 25.87 -9.66
N ALA A 116 22.48 26.75 -10.00
CA ALA A 116 23.87 26.71 -9.51
C ALA A 116 24.00 26.84 -7.97
N ASP A 117 23.08 27.56 -7.27
CA ASP A 117 23.05 27.67 -5.80
C ASP A 117 21.88 26.84 -5.24
N ASN A 118 22.11 25.51 -5.07
CA ASN A 118 21.05 24.53 -4.83
C ASN A 118 21.13 23.83 -3.47
N LEU A 119 21.76 24.47 -2.48
CA LEU A 119 21.91 23.90 -1.13
C LEU A 119 20.55 23.53 -0.49
N LYS A 120 19.51 24.36 -0.72
CA LYS A 120 18.15 24.12 -0.21
C LYS A 120 17.52 22.88 -0.84
N ALA A 121 17.60 22.72 -2.15
CA ALA A 121 17.04 21.57 -2.85
C ALA A 121 17.78 20.27 -2.51
N ARG A 122 19.11 20.30 -2.40
CA ARG A 122 19.92 19.13 -1.96
C ARG A 122 19.58 18.71 -0.53
N LYS A 123 19.39 19.66 0.39
CA LYS A 123 18.95 19.39 1.77
C LYS A 123 17.59 18.70 1.80
N ILE A 124 16.60 19.24 1.09
CA ILE A 124 15.24 18.68 1.01
C ILE A 124 15.26 17.27 0.39
N HIS A 125 16.02 17.08 -0.69
CA HIS A 125 16.17 15.76 -1.32
C HIS A 125 16.70 14.71 -0.34
N THR A 126 17.72 15.06 0.46
CA THR A 126 18.29 14.16 1.46
C THR A 126 17.30 13.86 2.58
N GLN A 127 16.59 14.88 3.08
CA GLN A 127 15.56 14.72 4.11
C GLN A 127 14.41 13.82 3.64
N LEU A 128 13.90 14.04 2.43
CA LEU A 128 12.85 13.21 1.85
C LEU A 128 13.29 11.77 1.63
N LYS A 129 14.56 11.54 1.25
CA LYS A 129 15.11 10.19 1.09
C LYS A 129 15.19 9.44 2.43
N VAL A 130 15.60 10.13 3.49
CA VAL A 130 15.62 9.54 4.85
C VAL A 130 14.21 9.25 5.33
N PHE A 131 13.28 10.20 5.17
CA PHE A 131 11.89 10.03 5.53
C PHE A 131 11.22 8.86 4.79
N GLU A 132 11.43 8.76 3.45
CA GLU A 132 10.96 7.62 2.65
C GLU A 132 11.44 6.30 3.24
N ARG A 133 12.75 6.18 3.58
CA ARG A 133 13.30 4.95 4.15
C ARG A 133 12.65 4.56 5.46
N ILE A 134 12.42 5.54 6.34
CA ILE A 134 11.76 5.30 7.63
C ILE A 134 10.32 4.82 7.42
N VAL A 135 9.56 5.49 6.56
CA VAL A 135 8.17 5.11 6.29
C VAL A 135 8.07 3.75 5.61
N VAL A 136 8.95 3.46 4.63
CA VAL A 136 9.01 2.14 3.98
C VAL A 136 9.37 1.05 4.99
N PHE A 137 10.33 1.29 5.86
CA PHE A 137 10.67 0.36 6.95
C PHE A 137 9.46 0.07 7.84
N LEU A 138 8.72 1.10 8.26
CA LEU A 138 7.52 0.93 9.09
C LEU A 138 6.43 0.13 8.36
N ILE A 139 6.18 0.41 7.07
CA ILE A 139 5.21 -0.35 6.27
C ILE A 139 5.60 -1.83 6.22
N LEU A 140 6.87 -2.14 5.93
CA LEU A 140 7.36 -3.51 5.89
C LEU A 140 7.34 -4.18 7.26
N PHE A 141 7.68 -3.46 8.33
CA PHE A 141 7.60 -3.94 9.70
C PHE A 141 6.17 -4.36 10.05
N PHE A 142 5.19 -3.46 9.83
CA PHE A 142 3.78 -3.78 10.11
C PHE A 142 3.25 -4.89 9.21
N PHE A 143 3.67 -4.96 7.95
CA PHE A 143 3.34 -6.08 7.08
C PHE A 143 3.81 -7.41 7.67
N VAL A 144 5.09 -7.52 8.03
CA VAL A 144 5.67 -8.74 8.63
C VAL A 144 4.94 -9.11 9.92
N VAL A 145 4.73 -8.14 10.81
CA VAL A 145 4.02 -8.39 12.07
C VAL A 145 2.60 -8.88 11.83
N THR A 146 1.85 -8.27 10.92
CA THR A 146 0.47 -8.68 10.61
C THR A 146 0.43 -10.08 10.00
N VAL A 147 1.40 -10.43 9.15
CA VAL A 147 1.55 -11.79 8.62
C VAL A 147 1.83 -12.78 9.75
N LEU A 148 2.77 -12.49 10.65
CA LEU A 148 3.08 -13.36 11.80
C LEU A 148 1.86 -13.56 12.70
N LEU A 149 1.06 -12.52 12.92
CA LEU A 149 -0.16 -12.60 13.73
C LEU A 149 -1.26 -13.47 13.08
N SER A 150 -1.23 -13.65 11.76
CA SER A 150 -2.22 -14.45 11.03
C SER A 150 -1.99 -15.96 11.15
N PHE A 151 -0.80 -16.40 11.56
CA PHE A 151 -0.46 -17.82 11.73
C PHE A 151 -0.43 -18.18 13.21
N GLU A 152 -1.27 -19.12 13.65
CA GLU A 152 -1.34 -19.54 15.07
C GLU A 152 0.01 -20.00 15.61
N SER A 153 0.75 -20.80 14.84
CA SER A 153 2.03 -21.39 15.26
C SER A 153 3.13 -20.35 15.59
N ILE A 154 3.07 -19.16 15.01
CA ILE A 154 4.09 -18.12 15.16
C ILE A 154 3.52 -16.78 15.66
N ARG A 155 2.23 -16.76 16.00
CA ARG A 155 1.53 -15.56 16.48
C ARG A 155 2.22 -14.87 17.64
N GLN A 156 2.78 -15.68 18.57
CA GLN A 156 3.50 -15.16 19.74
C GLN A 156 4.69 -14.27 19.36
N ILE A 157 5.38 -14.58 18.25
CA ILE A 157 6.48 -13.77 17.73
C ILE A 157 5.96 -12.39 17.30
N GLY A 158 4.82 -12.35 16.59
CA GLY A 158 4.19 -11.10 16.17
C GLY A 158 3.78 -10.23 17.36
N VAL A 159 3.20 -10.83 18.42
CA VAL A 159 2.85 -10.14 19.65
C VAL A 159 4.08 -9.56 20.34
N SER A 160 5.16 -10.33 20.44
CA SER A 160 6.42 -9.88 21.05
C SER A 160 7.04 -8.71 20.28
N LEU A 161 7.00 -8.75 18.94
CA LEU A 161 7.48 -7.64 18.11
C LEU A 161 6.66 -6.36 18.31
N LEU A 162 5.32 -6.48 18.42
CA LEU A 162 4.46 -5.32 18.72
C LEU A 162 4.75 -4.74 20.10
N ALA A 163 4.94 -5.59 21.13
CA ALA A 163 5.29 -5.14 22.46
C ALA A 163 6.63 -4.40 22.46
N ALA A 164 7.66 -4.95 21.79
CA ALA A 164 8.95 -4.30 21.65
C ALA A 164 8.86 -2.96 20.88
N ALA A 165 8.07 -2.92 19.81
CA ALA A 165 7.82 -1.69 19.06
C ALA A 165 7.09 -0.64 19.92
N GLY A 166 6.14 -1.05 20.76
CA GLY A 166 5.46 -0.17 21.71
C GLY A 166 6.42 0.48 22.69
N ILE A 167 7.32 -0.29 23.30
CA ILE A 167 8.36 0.22 24.19
C ILE A 167 9.30 1.19 23.45
N ALA A 168 9.77 0.80 22.27
CA ALA A 168 10.60 1.66 21.43
C ALA A 168 9.89 2.98 21.08
N GLY A 169 8.59 2.93 20.78
CA GLY A 169 7.75 4.10 20.52
C GLY A 169 7.68 5.06 21.70
N ILE A 170 7.55 4.55 22.93
CA ILE A 170 7.56 5.34 24.17
C ILE A 170 8.91 6.04 24.33
N ILE A 171 10.02 5.32 24.15
CA ILE A 171 11.37 5.86 24.28
C ILE A 171 11.60 6.99 23.25
N ILE A 172 11.22 6.76 21.99
CA ILE A 172 11.31 7.76 20.92
C ILE A 172 10.41 8.96 21.24
N GLY A 173 9.20 8.72 21.76
CA GLY A 173 8.26 9.77 22.15
C GLY A 173 8.84 10.69 23.22
N PHE A 174 9.45 10.14 24.28
CA PHE A 174 10.13 10.92 25.30
C PHE A 174 11.34 11.69 24.74
N ALA A 175 12.15 11.05 23.90
CA ALA A 175 13.28 11.72 23.27
C ALA A 175 12.84 12.90 22.36
N ALA A 176 11.69 12.78 21.70
CA ALA A 176 11.13 13.82 20.81
C ALA A 176 10.32 14.90 21.56
N GLN A 177 9.96 14.70 22.81
CA GLN A 177 9.04 15.55 23.58
C GLN A 177 9.42 17.02 23.56
N LYS A 178 10.70 17.35 23.79
CA LYS A 178 11.19 18.74 23.79
C LYS A 178 11.04 19.41 22.42
N SER A 179 11.34 18.68 21.34
CA SER A 179 11.21 19.20 19.98
C SER A 179 9.75 19.45 19.60
N ILE A 180 8.85 18.55 19.99
CA ILE A 180 7.41 18.68 19.74
C ILE A 180 6.86 19.88 20.55
N SER A 181 7.24 20.05 21.81
CA SER A 181 6.81 21.18 22.64
C SER A 181 7.26 22.53 22.06
N MET A 182 8.49 22.63 21.53
CA MET A 182 8.97 23.84 20.86
C MET A 182 8.20 24.15 19.56
N LEU A 183 7.84 23.13 18.79
CA LEU A 183 7.02 23.30 17.59
C LEU A 183 5.63 23.80 17.94
N LEU A 184 4.99 23.24 18.97
CA LEU A 184 3.66 23.66 19.43
C LEU A 184 3.67 25.11 19.98
N ALA A 185 4.71 25.47 20.75
CA ALA A 185 4.86 26.85 21.24
C ALA A 185 5.02 27.85 20.08
N GLY A 186 5.84 27.52 19.06
CA GLY A 186 6.00 28.33 17.86
C GLY A 186 4.70 28.48 17.07
N PHE A 187 3.89 27.41 16.98
CA PHE A 187 2.58 27.43 16.32
C PHE A 187 1.58 28.31 17.12
N GLN A 188 1.55 28.21 18.43
CA GLN A 188 0.71 29.06 19.29
C GLN A 188 1.04 30.55 19.12
N LEU A 189 2.34 30.91 19.12
CA LEU A 189 2.79 32.28 18.90
C LEU A 189 2.44 32.83 17.51
N ALA A 190 2.33 31.95 16.51
CA ALA A 190 1.99 32.36 15.14
C ALA A 190 0.49 32.64 14.93
N ILE A 191 -0.38 32.15 15.86
CA ILE A 191 -1.85 32.29 15.78
C ILE A 191 -2.36 33.43 16.72
N THR A 192 -1.56 33.79 17.73
CA THR A 192 -1.89 34.87 18.66
C THR A 192 -1.39 36.19 18.15
#